data_b60e1df3db00b9a6af83114aa9a53d99
#
_entry.id   b60e1df3db00b9a6af83114aa9a53d99
#
_cell.length_a   1.000
_cell.length_b   1.000
_cell.length_c   1.000
_cell.angle_alpha   90.00
_cell.angle_beta   90.00
_cell.angle_gamma   90.00
#
_symmetry.space_group_name_H-M   'P 1'
#
loop_
_entity.id
_entity.type
_entity.pdbx_description
1 polymer ?
#
loop_
_entity_poly.entity_id
_entity_poly.type
_entity_poly.pdbx_seq_one_letter_code
_entity_poly.pdbx_strand_id
1 'polypeptide(L)'
;MWLTHSGEETEALGAGLLGVRPEPGAPCQVVFLSGELGAGKSTFARGVLRALGAQGPIKSPSYTLLETYALPEVNAVHLDLYRLIDPAELEHLGLADYHRPGFLWLIEWPERGAGRLPAPDLHFQLSITEQGHRIERIETSTATK
;
A
#
# COMPACT_ATOMS: atom_id res chain seq x y z
N MET A 1 -13.63 6.24 -9.12
CA MET A 1 -14.26 5.25 -8.26
C MET A 1 -14.43 3.94 -9.02
N TRP A 2 -14.14 2.83 -8.37
CA TRP A 2 -14.23 1.51 -8.98
C TRP A 2 -15.02 0.58 -8.07
N LEU A 3 -15.69 -0.40 -8.68
CA LEU A 3 -16.37 -1.46 -7.95
C LEU A 3 -15.75 -2.78 -8.36
N THR A 4 -15.48 -3.64 -7.40
CA THR A 4 -14.99 -4.99 -7.66
C THR A 4 -15.91 -5.98 -6.96
N HIS A 5 -16.09 -7.15 -7.58
CA HIS A 5 -17.03 -8.16 -7.10
C HIS A 5 -16.35 -9.43 -6.63
N SER A 6 -15.03 -9.46 -6.65
CA SER A 6 -14.26 -10.62 -6.20
C SER A 6 -12.86 -10.18 -5.82
N GLY A 7 -12.15 -11.06 -5.09
CA GLY A 7 -10.76 -10.81 -4.77
C GLY A 7 -9.90 -10.71 -6.03
N GLU A 8 -10.22 -11.53 -7.03
CA GLU A 8 -9.48 -11.47 -8.28
C GLU A 8 -9.64 -10.13 -8.98
N GLU A 9 -10.83 -9.56 -8.96
CA GLU A 9 -11.06 -8.25 -9.55
C GLU A 9 -10.33 -7.16 -8.76
N THR A 10 -10.28 -7.27 -7.44
CA THR A 10 -9.56 -6.30 -6.62
C THR A 10 -8.07 -6.38 -6.88
N GLU A 11 -7.51 -7.59 -7.02
CA GLU A 11 -6.11 -7.75 -7.39
C GLU A 11 -5.83 -7.15 -8.76
N ALA A 12 -6.70 -7.41 -9.72
CA ALA A 12 -6.54 -6.88 -11.08
C ALA A 12 -6.59 -5.36 -11.09
N LEU A 13 -7.43 -4.77 -10.28
CA LEU A 13 -7.51 -3.32 -10.17
C LEU A 13 -6.20 -2.75 -9.62
N GLY A 14 -5.68 -3.33 -8.54
CA GLY A 14 -4.40 -2.90 -7.98
C GLY A 14 -3.29 -3.01 -9.01
N ALA A 15 -3.24 -4.13 -9.72
CA ALA A 15 -2.25 -4.35 -10.76
C ALA A 15 -2.36 -3.29 -11.85
N GLY A 16 -3.57 -2.95 -12.27
CA GLY A 16 -3.77 -1.97 -13.33
C GLY A 16 -3.43 -0.55 -12.93
N LEU A 17 -3.67 -0.19 -11.67
CA LEU A 17 -3.43 1.17 -11.19
C LEU A 17 -1.98 1.40 -10.77
N LEU A 18 -1.34 0.42 -10.15
CA LEU A 18 -0.03 0.61 -9.53
C LEU A 18 1.02 -0.41 -9.97
N GLY A 19 0.64 -1.40 -10.74
CA GLY A 19 1.55 -2.47 -11.15
C GLY A 19 2.41 -2.14 -12.36
N VAL A 20 2.50 -0.87 -12.72
CA VAL A 20 3.32 -0.44 -13.85
C VAL A 20 4.73 -0.15 -13.34
N ARG A 21 5.71 -0.75 -13.98
CA ARG A 21 7.10 -0.58 -13.59
C ARG A 21 7.53 0.86 -13.79
N PRO A 22 8.13 1.47 -12.76
CA PRO A 22 8.55 2.86 -12.86
C PRO A 22 9.81 3.01 -13.73
N GLU A 23 10.04 4.23 -14.18
CA GLU A 23 11.29 4.56 -14.84
C GLU A 23 12.44 4.37 -13.85
N PRO A 24 13.62 3.98 -14.35
CA PRO A 24 14.79 3.88 -13.47
C PRO A 24 15.05 5.21 -12.77
N GLY A 25 15.24 5.16 -11.46
CA GLY A 25 15.49 6.35 -10.67
C GLY A 25 14.27 7.19 -10.37
N ALA A 26 13.07 6.68 -10.66
CA ALA A 26 11.84 7.40 -10.33
C ALA A 26 11.76 7.72 -8.84
N PRO A 27 11.14 8.85 -8.46
CA PRO A 27 10.99 9.19 -7.05
C PRO A 27 10.24 8.12 -6.28
N CYS A 28 10.49 8.03 -4.98
CA CYS A 28 9.74 7.15 -4.10
C CYS A 28 8.26 7.49 -4.20
N GLN A 29 7.42 6.47 -4.32
CA GLN A 29 5.98 6.63 -4.33
C GLN A 29 5.40 6.01 -3.07
N VAL A 30 4.61 6.79 -2.33
CA VAL A 30 3.98 6.36 -1.09
C VAL A 30 2.48 6.27 -1.32
N VAL A 31 1.91 5.09 -1.07
CA VAL A 31 0.49 4.82 -1.29
C VAL A 31 -0.16 4.41 0.03
N PHE A 32 -1.19 5.13 0.43
CA PHE A 32 -2.00 4.78 1.59
C PHE A 32 -3.21 3.97 1.15
N LEU A 33 -3.50 2.91 1.88
CA LEU A 33 -4.68 2.06 1.66
C LEU A 33 -5.49 2.05 2.95
N SER A 34 -6.61 2.77 2.94
CA SER A 34 -7.48 2.91 4.10
C SER A 34 -8.77 2.13 3.88
N GLY A 35 -9.41 1.75 4.97
CA GLY A 35 -10.68 1.06 4.91
C GLY A 35 -10.85 0.11 6.08
N GLU A 36 -12.08 -0.29 6.32
CA GLU A 36 -12.40 -1.19 7.40
C GLU A 36 -11.80 -2.57 7.16
N LEU A 37 -11.79 -3.38 8.21
CA LEU A 37 -11.28 -4.75 8.11
C LEU A 37 -12.10 -5.51 7.08
N GLY A 38 -11.42 -6.24 6.22
CA GLY A 38 -12.09 -7.00 5.15
C GLY A 38 -12.44 -6.21 3.91
N ALA A 39 -12.05 -4.92 3.85
CA ALA A 39 -12.40 -4.09 2.69
C ALA A 39 -11.58 -4.38 1.44
N GLY A 40 -10.52 -5.21 1.55
CA GLY A 40 -9.74 -5.61 0.38
C GLY A 40 -8.39 -4.95 0.26
N LYS A 41 -7.91 -4.29 1.31
CA LYS A 41 -6.62 -3.59 1.27
C LYS A 41 -5.45 -4.53 0.96
N SER A 42 -5.38 -5.65 1.66
CA SER A 42 -4.31 -6.62 1.45
C SER A 42 -4.42 -7.28 0.08
N THR A 43 -5.65 -7.52 -0.38
CA THR A 43 -5.89 -8.10 -1.69
C THR A 43 -5.43 -7.15 -2.79
N PHE A 44 -5.75 -5.87 -2.63
CA PHE A 44 -5.31 -4.83 -3.56
C PHE A 44 -3.77 -4.77 -3.61
N ALA A 45 -3.13 -4.73 -2.44
CA ALA A 45 -1.68 -4.68 -2.35
C ALA A 45 -1.03 -5.91 -2.99
N ARG A 46 -1.61 -7.08 -2.78
CA ARG A 46 -1.09 -8.31 -3.38
C ARG A 46 -1.12 -8.24 -4.90
N GLY A 47 -2.19 -7.69 -5.46
CA GLY A 47 -2.27 -7.52 -6.90
C GLY A 47 -1.17 -6.61 -7.45
N VAL A 48 -0.88 -5.52 -6.75
CA VAL A 48 0.20 -4.62 -7.12
C VAL A 48 1.54 -5.35 -7.09
N LEU A 49 1.82 -6.04 -6.01
CA LEU A 49 3.11 -6.72 -5.82
C LEU A 49 3.33 -7.81 -6.87
N ARG A 50 2.28 -8.59 -7.18
CA ARG A 50 2.40 -9.62 -8.19
C ARG A 50 2.66 -9.04 -9.57
N ALA A 51 1.99 -7.95 -9.90
CA ALA A 51 2.18 -7.30 -11.20
C ALA A 51 3.61 -6.77 -11.35
N LEU A 52 4.22 -6.37 -10.23
CA LEU A 52 5.60 -5.87 -10.25
C LEU A 52 6.64 -6.98 -10.17
N GLY A 53 6.22 -8.23 -10.05
CA GLY A 53 7.13 -9.36 -10.14
C GLY A 53 7.29 -10.21 -8.90
N ALA A 54 6.55 -9.91 -7.82
CA ALA A 54 6.64 -10.74 -6.62
C ALA A 54 6.11 -12.13 -6.90
N GLN A 55 6.84 -13.15 -6.45
CA GLN A 55 6.49 -14.54 -6.69
C GLN A 55 6.23 -15.26 -5.37
N GLY A 56 5.52 -16.37 -5.44
CA GLY A 56 5.21 -17.17 -4.28
C GLY A 56 4.10 -16.55 -3.44
N PRO A 57 3.88 -17.08 -2.24
CA PRO A 57 2.83 -16.58 -1.37
C PRO A 57 3.14 -15.16 -0.91
N ILE A 58 2.16 -14.29 -1.02
CA ILE A 58 2.27 -12.91 -0.53
C ILE A 58 1.30 -12.80 0.64
N LYS A 59 1.85 -12.61 1.83
CA LYS A 59 1.06 -12.51 3.05
C LYS A 59 1.03 -11.07 3.54
N SER A 60 -0.10 -10.68 4.12
CA SER A 60 -0.16 -9.38 4.79
C SER A 60 0.81 -9.38 5.96
N PRO A 61 1.59 -8.30 6.17
CA PRO A 61 2.54 -8.23 7.28
C PRO A 61 1.86 -7.82 8.58
N SER A 62 0.72 -8.46 8.92
CA SER A 62 -0.06 -8.09 10.10
C SER A 62 0.72 -8.21 11.40
N TYR A 63 1.61 -9.19 11.50
CA TYR A 63 2.38 -9.41 12.71
C TYR A 63 3.76 -8.77 12.66
N THR A 64 4.38 -8.76 11.48
CA THR A 64 5.72 -8.20 11.33
C THR A 64 5.69 -6.69 11.08
N LEU A 65 4.54 -6.14 10.75
CA LEU A 65 4.29 -4.75 10.40
C LEU A 65 4.90 -4.37 9.05
N LEU A 66 6.00 -4.99 8.65
CA LEU A 66 6.77 -4.58 7.47
C LEU A 66 7.26 -5.81 6.72
N GLU A 67 7.07 -5.80 5.40
CA GLU A 67 7.71 -6.74 4.50
C GLU A 67 8.33 -5.95 3.36
N THR A 68 9.50 -6.36 2.91
CA THR A 68 10.16 -5.71 1.79
C THR A 68 10.33 -6.70 0.65
N TYR A 69 10.27 -6.19 -0.59
CA TYR A 69 10.36 -7.00 -1.79
C TYR A 69 11.36 -6.36 -2.73
N ALA A 70 12.45 -7.07 -3.03
CA ALA A 70 13.40 -6.64 -4.05
C ALA A 70 12.91 -7.21 -5.37
N LEU A 71 12.25 -6.37 -6.16
CA LEU A 71 11.64 -6.79 -7.42
C LEU A 71 12.49 -6.31 -8.60
N PRO A 72 12.24 -6.82 -9.82
CA PRO A 72 13.16 -6.54 -10.94
C PRO A 72 13.45 -5.07 -11.20
N GLU A 73 12.45 -4.21 -11.09
CA GLU A 73 12.65 -2.80 -11.45
C GLU A 73 12.20 -1.82 -10.37
N VAL A 74 11.81 -2.34 -9.20
CA VAL A 74 11.37 -1.50 -8.10
C VAL A 74 11.53 -2.28 -6.81
N ASN A 75 11.85 -1.58 -5.73
CA ASN A 75 11.81 -2.18 -4.41
C ASN A 75 10.49 -1.77 -3.76
N ALA A 76 9.78 -2.74 -3.20
CA ALA A 76 8.50 -2.46 -2.58
C ALA A 76 8.57 -2.64 -1.08
N VAL A 77 7.87 -1.78 -0.37
CA VAL A 77 7.73 -1.84 1.08
C VAL A 77 6.23 -1.96 1.36
N HIS A 78 5.85 -3.01 2.08
CA HIS A 78 4.45 -3.23 2.43
C HIS A 78 4.33 -3.15 3.94
N LEU A 79 3.53 -2.20 4.42
CA LEU A 79 3.26 -2.00 5.83
C LEU A 79 1.81 -2.31 6.12
N ASP A 80 1.54 -2.98 7.24
CA ASP A 80 0.20 -3.19 7.74
C ASP A 80 0.21 -2.80 9.22
N LEU A 81 -0.40 -1.68 9.53
CA LEU A 81 -0.32 -1.09 10.85
C LEU A 81 -1.52 -1.42 11.73
N TYR A 82 -2.33 -2.42 11.31
CA TYR A 82 -3.54 -2.76 12.06
C TYR A 82 -3.26 -3.07 13.54
N ARG A 83 -2.16 -3.77 13.82
CA ARG A 83 -1.80 -4.19 15.18
C ARG A 83 -0.86 -3.22 15.88
N LEU A 84 -0.53 -2.12 15.24
CA LEU A 84 0.35 -1.13 15.85
C LEU A 84 -0.35 -0.48 17.05
N ILE A 85 0.31 -0.49 18.20
CA ILE A 85 -0.25 0.09 19.42
C ILE A 85 0.22 1.52 19.59
N ASP A 86 1.52 1.75 19.43
CA ASP A 86 2.14 3.05 19.61
C ASP A 86 2.87 3.43 18.32
N PRO A 87 2.52 4.56 17.69
CA PRO A 87 3.21 4.97 16.46
C PRO A 87 4.71 5.07 16.61
N ALA A 88 5.22 5.30 17.81
CA ALA A 88 6.66 5.37 18.05
C ALA A 88 7.37 4.06 17.73
N GLU A 89 6.65 2.94 17.71
CA GLU A 89 7.25 1.65 17.33
C GLU A 89 7.79 1.67 15.90
N LEU A 90 7.25 2.54 15.05
CA LEU A 90 7.70 2.63 13.66
C LEU A 90 9.14 3.13 13.57
N GLU A 91 9.62 3.84 14.59
CA GLU A 91 10.99 4.35 14.58
C GLU A 91 12.01 3.23 14.60
N HIS A 92 11.61 2.05 15.05
CA HIS A 92 12.52 0.91 15.12
C HIS A 92 12.57 0.08 13.84
N LEU A 93 11.78 0.44 12.83
CA LEU A 93 11.72 -0.32 11.60
C LEU A 93 12.72 0.17 10.54
N GLY A 94 13.39 1.28 10.78
CA GLY A 94 14.34 1.81 9.83
C GLY A 94 13.71 2.33 8.54
N LEU A 95 12.49 2.88 8.64
CA LEU A 95 11.73 3.28 7.46
C LEU A 95 12.43 4.32 6.61
N ALA A 96 13.22 5.21 7.22
CA ALA A 96 13.89 6.26 6.48
C ALA A 96 14.83 5.68 5.40
N ASP A 97 15.37 4.50 5.62
CA ASP A 97 16.27 3.87 4.67
C ASP A 97 15.54 3.44 3.38
N TYR A 98 14.23 3.34 3.43
CA TYR A 98 13.43 2.91 2.28
C TYR A 98 12.77 4.09 1.56
N HIS A 99 12.88 5.30 2.09
CA HIS A 99 12.22 6.46 1.50
C HIS A 99 13.17 7.15 0.53
N ARG A 100 13.39 6.53 -0.62
CA ARG A 100 14.34 7.01 -1.62
C ARG A 100 13.91 6.53 -3.01
N PRO A 101 14.49 7.10 -4.06
CA PRO A 101 14.14 6.71 -5.44
C PRO A 101 14.22 5.21 -5.65
N GLY A 102 13.32 4.69 -6.45
CA GLY A 102 13.26 3.26 -6.74
C GLY A 102 12.42 2.46 -5.78
N PHE A 103 11.77 3.12 -4.81
CA PHE A 103 10.91 2.44 -3.84
C PHE A 103 9.44 2.79 -4.03
N LEU A 104 8.59 1.79 -3.81
CA LEU A 104 7.14 1.94 -3.75
C LEU A 104 6.69 1.46 -2.38
N TRP A 105 5.93 2.29 -1.67
CA TRP A 105 5.38 1.93 -0.37
C TRP A 105 3.89 1.71 -0.48
N LEU A 106 3.42 0.59 0.08
CA LEU A 106 1.99 0.29 0.21
C LEU A 106 1.72 0.19 1.71
N ILE A 107 0.90 1.09 2.24
CA ILE A 107 0.67 1.19 3.68
C ILE A 107 -0.82 1.00 3.97
N GLU A 108 -1.14 -0.10 4.70
CA GLU A 108 -2.49 -0.37 5.18
C GLU A 108 -2.64 0.21 6.58
N TRP A 109 -3.80 0.75 6.89
CA TRP A 109 -4.10 1.36 8.17
C TRP A 109 -3.15 2.53 8.48
N PRO A 110 -2.96 3.46 7.52
CA PRO A 110 -1.99 4.54 7.71
C PRO A 110 -2.31 5.44 8.90
N GLU A 111 -3.59 5.56 9.26
CA GLU A 111 -3.99 6.41 10.38
C GLU A 111 -3.38 5.97 11.69
N ARG A 112 -3.01 4.69 11.82
CA ARG A 112 -2.39 4.19 13.04
C ARG A 112 -0.94 4.61 13.18
N GLY A 113 -0.32 5.05 12.10
CA GLY A 113 1.06 5.53 12.13
C GLY A 113 1.15 7.04 11.99
N ALA A 114 0.07 7.76 12.26
CA ALA A 114 0.03 9.20 12.07
C ALA A 114 1.19 9.91 12.77
N GLY A 115 1.83 10.82 12.04
CA GLY A 115 2.97 11.55 12.55
C GLY A 115 4.32 10.86 12.37
N ARG A 116 4.31 9.58 11.94
CA ARG A 116 5.53 8.80 11.76
C ARG A 116 5.72 8.30 10.34
N LEU A 117 4.79 8.63 9.45
CA LEU A 117 4.84 8.16 8.06
C LEU A 117 5.10 9.32 7.13
N PRO A 118 5.73 9.06 5.98
CA PRO A 118 5.83 10.11 4.95
C PRO A 118 4.45 10.44 4.39
N ALA A 119 4.32 11.61 3.80
CA ALA A 119 3.06 12.01 3.19
C ALA A 119 2.75 11.11 2.00
N PRO A 120 1.47 10.79 1.77
CA PRO A 120 1.12 9.94 0.66
C PRO A 120 1.12 10.67 -0.66
N ASP A 121 1.55 9.99 -1.72
CA ASP A 121 1.40 10.47 -3.08
C ASP A 121 0.03 10.08 -3.62
N LEU A 122 -0.45 8.90 -3.20
CA LEU A 122 -1.76 8.39 -3.55
C LEU A 122 -2.43 7.83 -2.31
N HIS A 123 -3.74 8.00 -2.22
CA HIS A 123 -4.51 7.48 -1.10
C HIS A 123 -5.80 6.87 -1.64
N PHE A 124 -5.99 5.59 -1.39
CA PHE A 124 -7.20 4.88 -1.79
C PHE A 124 -8.00 4.51 -0.56
N GLN A 125 -9.31 4.74 -0.65
CA GLN A 125 -10.25 4.32 0.39
C GLN A 125 -11.02 3.12 -0.14
N LEU A 126 -10.96 2.00 0.57
CA LEU A 126 -11.67 0.79 0.21
C LEU A 126 -12.82 0.58 1.20
N SER A 127 -13.97 0.20 0.70
CA SER A 127 -15.13 -0.04 1.55
C SER A 127 -15.93 -1.22 1.05
N ILE A 128 -16.70 -1.83 1.95
CA ILE A 128 -17.57 -2.95 1.64
C ILE A 128 -18.94 -2.39 1.30
N THR A 129 -19.53 -2.88 0.22
CA THR A 129 -20.88 -2.49 -0.19
C THR A 129 -21.73 -3.74 -0.39
N GLU A 130 -23.03 -3.56 -0.60
CA GLU A 130 -23.91 -4.69 -0.87
C GLU A 130 -23.55 -5.43 -2.14
N GLN A 131 -22.88 -4.77 -3.07
CA GLN A 131 -22.56 -5.32 -4.37
C GLN A 131 -21.12 -5.79 -4.49
N GLY A 132 -20.31 -5.61 -3.45
CA GLY A 132 -18.91 -5.97 -3.49
C GLY A 132 -18.06 -4.94 -2.77
N HIS A 133 -16.92 -4.60 -3.37
CA HIS A 133 -15.99 -3.65 -2.78
C HIS A 133 -15.91 -2.39 -3.63
N ARG A 134 -15.84 -1.27 -2.95
CA ARG A 134 -15.75 0.03 -3.61
C ARG A 134 -14.40 0.62 -3.30
N ILE A 135 -13.70 1.10 -4.32
CA ILE A 135 -12.38 1.70 -4.18
C ILE A 135 -12.46 3.13 -4.72
N GLU A 136 -12.03 4.08 -3.92
CA GLU A 136 -12.03 5.48 -4.31
C GLU A 136 -10.65 6.07 -4.09
N ARG A 137 -10.21 6.90 -5.04
CA ARG A 137 -9.01 7.67 -4.85
C ARG A 137 -9.39 8.94 -4.08
N ILE A 138 -8.70 9.18 -2.98
CA ILE A 138 -8.92 10.34 -2.13
C ILE A 138 -7.86 11.39 -2.47
N GLU A 139 -8.26 12.65 -2.47
CA GLU A 139 -7.31 13.75 -2.65
C GLU A 139 -6.27 13.72 -1.53
N THR A 140 -5.01 13.87 -1.92
CA THR A 140 -3.95 13.97 -0.93
C THR A 140 -3.69 15.44 -0.64
N SER A 141 -3.40 15.72 0.62
CA SER A 141 -3.17 17.10 1.04
C SER A 141 -1.72 17.49 0.78
N THR A 142 -1.39 17.68 -0.48
CA THR A 142 -0.04 18.04 -0.86
C THR A 142 0.18 19.53 -0.86
N ALA A 143 -0.91 20.27 -0.84
CA ALA A 143 -0.82 21.70 -0.94
C ALA A 143 -0.23 22.36 0.27
N THR A 144 -0.09 21.61 1.32
CA THR A 144 0.43 22.15 2.56
C THR A 144 1.93 22.23 2.59
N LYS A 145 2.51 22.07 1.46
CA LYS A 145 3.93 22.19 1.42
C LYS A 145 4.39 23.50 1.80
#